data_756e2f49f73e7353e6c581f74834b722
#
_entry.id   756e2f49f73e7353e6c581f74834b722
#
_cell.length_a   1.000
_cell.length_b   1.000
_cell.length_c   1.000
_cell.angle_alpha   90.00
_cell.angle_beta   90.00
_cell.angle_gamma   90.00
#
_symmetry.space_group_name_H-M   'P 1'
#
loop_
_entity.id
_entity.type
_entity.pdbx_description
1 polymer ?
#
loop_
_entity_poly.entity_id
_entity_poly.type
_entity_poly.pdbx_seq_one_letter_code
_entity_poly.pdbx_strand_id
1 'polypeptide(L)'
;MSKSKTQCIYVVDANGKPVMPTSRLGMVRRWLKSGQAIWFGNSRKIIQFVRPITTYTQNLTLGVDAGFHIGMSVVGNHREYYSSESIRKSEKDKLTTRRELRRTRRNHLRYRQKRFNNRRRKPGWLAPSVQHRLDFTIKEIKRVYNFLPITNLVVEVSPFDNQKLVNPTIKPWQYTKGKMNGFKTVKDYLLARDNYRDALDGKQYPASQLRVHHLVQRKDGGSNQPDNLILLSDVHHNQANHVNGTLAKLRNNRQKMIDYRGAYFMSILAARLSDYFDNYQTTQGYITANLRHLYQIEKSHRNDAFVIAGGTDQDARTSNIYLRTKVFNNNRVSQRFYDARYIDRRDGKKKSGKELSSGRTRRSKEIPYDNQRIFRQKKVTKGRISIRRNHYRIRPHDILLNTKTDRIEIAKGVMSRGKTVLLQNKKTISASKVICLYHVNGLVEEQL
;
A
#
# COMPACT_ATOMS: atom_id res chain seq x y z
N MET A 1 -21.91 14.48 30.06
CA MET A 1 -22.15 13.03 30.32
C MET A 1 -21.44 12.23 29.22
N SER A 2 -20.48 11.38 29.58
CA SER A 2 -19.79 10.51 28.61
C SER A 2 -20.80 9.50 28.05
N LYS A 3 -21.16 9.63 26.77
CA LYS A 3 -22.03 8.66 26.09
C LYS A 3 -21.32 7.31 26.08
N SER A 4 -21.90 6.28 26.70
CA SER A 4 -21.29 4.94 26.78
C SER A 4 -21.03 4.39 25.36
N LYS A 5 -19.78 4.04 25.08
CA LYS A 5 -19.40 3.36 23.85
C LYS A 5 -20.04 1.97 23.83
N THR A 6 -20.80 1.64 22.83
CA THR A 6 -21.54 0.37 22.76
C THR A 6 -20.87 -0.61 21.82
N GLN A 7 -20.48 -1.77 22.34
CA GLN A 7 -19.96 -2.86 21.52
C GLN A 7 -21.10 -3.57 20.79
N CYS A 8 -20.90 -3.90 19.50
CA CYS A 8 -21.85 -4.64 18.68
C CYS A 8 -21.19 -5.90 18.08
N ILE A 9 -22.00 -6.95 17.93
CA ILE A 9 -21.66 -8.11 17.10
C ILE A 9 -22.41 -7.96 15.79
N TYR A 10 -21.70 -8.16 14.69
CA TYR A 10 -22.29 -8.14 13.35
C TYR A 10 -22.99 -9.47 13.08
N VAL A 11 -24.05 -9.42 12.30
CA VAL A 11 -24.92 -10.57 12.08
C VAL A 11 -25.13 -10.74 10.58
N VAL A 12 -25.07 -11.97 10.11
CA VAL A 12 -25.51 -12.36 8.78
C VAL A 12 -26.56 -13.46 8.88
N ASP A 13 -27.48 -13.48 7.92
CA ASP A 13 -28.51 -14.51 7.87
C ASP A 13 -27.91 -15.87 7.40
N ALA A 14 -28.77 -16.87 7.25
CA ALA A 14 -28.39 -18.21 6.80
C ALA A 14 -27.76 -18.21 5.40
N ASN A 15 -28.12 -17.25 4.54
CA ASN A 15 -27.60 -17.09 3.19
C ASN A 15 -26.33 -16.23 3.14
N GLY A 16 -25.84 -15.75 4.27
CA GLY A 16 -24.68 -14.85 4.35
C GLY A 16 -25.01 -13.39 4.04
N LYS A 17 -26.29 -13.01 3.92
CA LYS A 17 -26.70 -11.61 3.72
C LYS A 17 -26.60 -10.84 5.05
N PRO A 18 -25.98 -9.66 5.06
CA PRO A 18 -25.87 -8.84 6.27
C PRO A 18 -27.24 -8.38 6.78
N VAL A 19 -27.38 -8.38 8.09
CA VAL A 19 -28.53 -7.82 8.81
C VAL A 19 -28.05 -6.85 9.88
N MET A 20 -28.98 -6.23 10.62
CA MET A 20 -28.60 -5.27 11.66
C MET A 20 -27.71 -5.88 12.73
N PRO A 21 -26.63 -5.20 13.12
CA PRO A 21 -25.78 -5.65 14.23
C PRO A 21 -26.53 -5.57 15.56
N THR A 22 -26.13 -6.39 16.52
CA THR A 22 -26.75 -6.43 17.84
C THR A 22 -25.77 -6.09 18.95
N SER A 23 -26.23 -5.32 19.94
CA SER A 23 -25.50 -5.06 21.18
C SER A 23 -25.90 -6.01 22.33
N ARG A 24 -26.88 -6.90 22.10
CA ARG A 24 -27.40 -7.85 23.09
C ARG A 24 -26.45 -9.06 23.21
N LEU A 25 -25.27 -8.86 23.79
CA LEU A 25 -24.23 -9.89 23.89
C LEU A 25 -24.67 -11.17 24.60
N GLY A 26 -25.55 -11.05 25.59
CA GLY A 26 -26.13 -12.21 26.29
C GLY A 26 -27.00 -13.08 25.37
N MET A 27 -27.74 -12.47 24.45
CA MET A 27 -28.52 -13.15 23.43
C MET A 27 -27.64 -13.85 22.40
N VAL A 28 -26.55 -13.19 21.96
CA VAL A 28 -25.55 -13.80 21.06
C VAL A 28 -24.95 -15.06 21.71
N ARG A 29 -24.61 -15.03 23.01
CA ARG A 29 -24.09 -16.21 23.72
C ARG A 29 -25.09 -17.37 23.73
N ARG A 30 -26.37 -17.06 23.92
CA ARG A 30 -27.45 -18.06 23.88
C ARG A 30 -27.61 -18.67 22.51
N TRP A 31 -27.63 -17.87 21.45
CA TRP A 31 -27.72 -18.36 20.07
C TRP A 31 -26.53 -19.26 19.68
N LEU A 32 -25.31 -18.88 20.09
CA LEU A 32 -24.13 -19.72 19.87
C LEU A 32 -24.19 -21.03 20.68
N LYS A 33 -24.64 -20.97 21.93
CA LYS A 33 -24.74 -22.16 22.77
C LYS A 33 -25.84 -23.13 22.29
N SER A 34 -26.97 -22.61 21.82
CA SER A 34 -28.08 -23.42 21.28
C SER A 34 -27.88 -23.88 19.85
N GLY A 35 -26.78 -23.53 19.19
CA GLY A 35 -26.53 -23.88 17.78
C GLY A 35 -27.42 -23.12 16.78
N GLN A 36 -28.17 -22.12 17.19
CA GLN A 36 -28.97 -21.26 16.29
C GLN A 36 -28.10 -20.36 15.44
N ALA A 37 -26.92 -19.99 15.92
CA ALA A 37 -25.92 -19.24 15.17
C ALA A 37 -24.52 -19.85 15.35
N ILE A 38 -23.66 -19.59 14.39
CA ILE A 38 -22.25 -19.99 14.40
C ILE A 38 -21.38 -18.79 14.13
N TRP A 39 -20.09 -18.83 14.51
CA TRP A 39 -19.15 -17.79 14.13
C TRP A 39 -18.93 -17.81 12.61
N PHE A 40 -19.10 -16.64 11.98
CA PHE A 40 -18.90 -16.50 10.54
C PHE A 40 -17.42 -16.39 10.22
N GLY A 41 -16.90 -17.40 9.55
CA GLY A 41 -15.48 -17.50 9.24
C GLY A 41 -14.61 -17.60 10.49
N ASN A 42 -13.42 -16.98 10.44
CA ASN A 42 -12.46 -16.97 11.56
C ASN A 42 -12.59 -15.72 12.45
N SER A 43 -13.65 -14.94 12.28
CA SER A 43 -13.87 -13.71 13.03
C SER A 43 -14.83 -13.94 14.19
N ARG A 44 -14.39 -13.65 15.40
CA ARG A 44 -15.29 -13.63 16.58
C ARG A 44 -16.10 -12.34 16.68
N LYS A 45 -16.36 -11.68 15.58
CA LYS A 45 -17.08 -10.39 15.50
C LYS A 45 -18.36 -10.50 14.69
N ILE A 46 -18.49 -11.57 13.90
CA ILE A 46 -19.61 -11.80 12.99
C ILE A 46 -20.19 -13.17 13.30
N ILE A 47 -21.48 -13.25 13.48
CA ILE A 47 -22.22 -14.51 13.62
C ILE A 47 -23.11 -14.72 12.41
N GLN A 48 -23.32 -15.98 12.03
CA GLN A 48 -24.24 -16.38 11.00
C GLN A 48 -25.33 -17.24 11.60
N PHE A 49 -26.59 -16.93 11.29
CA PHE A 49 -27.70 -17.79 11.65
C PHE A 49 -27.70 -19.05 10.77
N VAL A 50 -28.01 -20.19 11.38
CA VAL A 50 -28.10 -21.49 10.69
C VAL A 50 -29.44 -21.64 9.97
N ARG A 51 -30.50 -21.01 10.48
CA ARG A 51 -31.84 -21.03 9.89
C ARG A 51 -32.25 -19.66 9.40
N PRO A 52 -33.19 -19.58 8.44
CA PRO A 52 -33.75 -18.32 8.02
C PRO A 52 -34.34 -17.53 9.21
N ILE A 53 -34.11 -16.24 9.20
CA ILE A 53 -34.63 -15.29 10.20
C ILE A 53 -35.34 -14.16 9.52
N THR A 54 -36.32 -13.54 10.20
CA THR A 54 -36.93 -12.30 9.74
C THR A 54 -35.92 -11.17 9.85
N THR A 55 -35.71 -10.47 8.76
CA THR A 55 -34.67 -9.43 8.67
C THR A 55 -35.32 -8.06 8.49
N TYR A 56 -35.20 -7.22 9.51
CA TYR A 56 -35.46 -5.79 9.39
C TYR A 56 -34.15 -5.06 9.34
N THR A 57 -33.95 -4.25 8.30
CA THR A 57 -32.75 -3.44 8.17
C THR A 57 -33.12 -1.96 8.22
N GLN A 58 -32.27 -1.17 8.86
CA GLN A 58 -32.35 0.29 8.87
C GLN A 58 -31.43 0.85 7.79
N ASN A 59 -31.67 2.09 7.41
CA ASN A 59 -30.77 2.78 6.51
C ASN A 59 -29.44 3.04 7.18
N LEU A 60 -28.37 2.48 6.61
CA LEU A 60 -27.00 2.67 7.05
C LEU A 60 -26.19 3.34 5.96
N THR A 61 -25.51 4.40 6.32
CA THR A 61 -24.61 5.12 5.42
C THR A 61 -23.16 4.76 5.76
N LEU A 62 -22.42 4.30 4.78
CA LEU A 62 -20.98 4.12 4.85
C LEU A 62 -20.27 5.37 4.35
N GLY A 63 -19.60 6.09 5.24
CA GLY A 63 -18.69 7.18 4.92
C GLY A 63 -17.27 6.67 4.73
N VAL A 64 -16.60 7.18 3.70
CA VAL A 64 -15.23 6.78 3.34
C VAL A 64 -14.38 8.02 3.10
N ASP A 65 -13.39 8.24 3.96
CA ASP A 65 -12.27 9.14 3.69
C ASP A 65 -11.17 8.36 2.97
N ALA A 66 -11.12 8.54 1.63
CA ALA A 66 -10.24 7.77 0.76
C ALA A 66 -8.91 8.48 0.55
N GLY A 67 -7.85 7.97 1.16
CA GLY A 67 -6.50 8.54 1.06
C GLY A 67 -5.39 7.51 0.93
N PHE A 68 -4.24 7.85 1.44
CA PHE A 68 -3.15 6.90 1.73
C PHE A 68 -3.54 6.03 2.92
N HIS A 69 -4.14 6.62 3.92
CA HIS A 69 -4.94 5.97 4.95
C HIS A 69 -6.39 6.05 4.51
N ILE A 70 -7.18 5.06 4.84
CA ILE A 70 -8.58 5.02 4.51
C ILE A 70 -9.36 4.97 5.81
N GLY A 71 -10.07 6.05 6.11
CA GLY A 71 -11.06 6.08 7.19
C GLY A 71 -12.38 5.53 6.69
N MET A 72 -13.05 4.72 7.49
CA MET A 72 -14.39 4.24 7.22
C MET A 72 -15.24 4.27 8.48
N SER A 73 -16.46 4.73 8.36
CA SER A 73 -17.46 4.75 9.42
C SER A 73 -18.83 4.41 8.88
N VAL A 74 -19.62 3.68 9.63
CA VAL A 74 -21.00 3.36 9.29
C VAL A 74 -21.93 3.96 10.33
N VAL A 75 -22.79 4.86 9.88
CA VAL A 75 -23.74 5.59 10.71
C VAL A 75 -25.17 5.34 10.25
N GLY A 76 -26.09 5.27 11.19
CA GLY A 76 -27.52 5.20 10.96
C GLY A 76 -28.28 5.29 12.29
N ASN A 77 -29.48 5.89 12.23
CA ASN A 77 -30.36 6.05 13.39
C ASN A 77 -29.63 6.59 14.65
N HIS A 78 -28.95 7.73 14.50
CA HIS A 78 -28.22 8.42 15.57
C HIS A 78 -27.13 7.58 16.25
N ARG A 79 -26.54 6.64 15.50
CA ARG A 79 -25.52 5.76 16.05
C ARG A 79 -24.47 5.35 15.02
N GLU A 80 -23.22 5.32 15.47
CA GLU A 80 -22.12 4.70 14.73
C GLU A 80 -22.07 3.19 15.05
N TYR A 81 -22.07 2.35 14.03
CA TYR A 81 -22.02 0.89 14.15
C TYR A 81 -20.64 0.32 13.90
N TYR A 82 -19.82 1.03 13.12
CA TYR A 82 -18.50 0.58 12.72
C TYR A 82 -17.58 1.76 12.52
N SER A 83 -16.34 1.63 12.94
CA SER A 83 -15.29 2.62 12.70
C SER A 83 -13.98 1.91 12.40
N SER A 84 -13.28 2.30 11.35
CA SER A 84 -11.97 1.74 11.07
C SER A 84 -11.04 2.72 10.36
N GLU A 85 -9.75 2.47 10.54
CA GLU A 85 -8.71 3.07 9.76
C GLU A 85 -7.86 1.98 9.11
N SER A 86 -7.72 2.03 7.79
CA SER A 86 -6.93 1.07 7.02
C SER A 86 -5.64 1.74 6.55
N ILE A 87 -4.51 1.26 7.07
CA ILE A 87 -3.18 1.75 6.75
C ILE A 87 -2.56 0.89 5.65
N ARG A 88 -2.27 1.51 4.52
CA ARG A 88 -1.56 0.87 3.43
C ARG A 88 -0.07 1.04 3.61
N LYS A 89 0.68 -0.05 3.67
CA LYS A 89 2.14 0.00 3.71
C LYS A 89 2.70 0.52 2.39
N SER A 90 3.63 1.46 2.46
CA SER A 90 4.36 1.93 1.28
C SER A 90 5.14 0.79 0.62
N GLU A 91 5.00 0.68 -0.69
CA GLU A 91 5.75 -0.30 -1.50
C GLU A 91 7.01 0.32 -2.11
N LYS A 92 7.28 1.60 -1.85
CA LYS A 92 8.37 2.38 -2.44
C LYS A 92 9.72 1.69 -2.24
N ASP A 93 10.03 1.29 -1.01
CA ASP A 93 11.31 0.67 -0.66
C ASP A 93 11.50 -0.67 -1.37
N LYS A 94 10.45 -1.49 -1.44
CA LYS A 94 10.49 -2.76 -2.17
C LYS A 94 10.66 -2.56 -3.67
N LEU A 95 10.02 -1.57 -4.24
CA LEU A 95 10.17 -1.23 -5.66
C LEU A 95 11.56 -0.69 -5.96
N THR A 96 12.12 0.11 -5.05
CA THR A 96 13.49 0.61 -5.12
C THR A 96 14.48 -0.55 -5.06
N THR A 97 14.40 -1.41 -4.06
CA THR A 97 15.27 -2.59 -3.94
C THR A 97 15.18 -3.51 -5.18
N ARG A 98 13.96 -3.73 -5.71
CA ARG A 98 13.78 -4.50 -6.95
C ARG A 98 14.41 -3.81 -8.17
N ARG A 99 14.37 -2.49 -8.23
CA ARG A 99 15.02 -1.69 -9.27
C ARG A 99 16.54 -1.81 -9.20
N GLU A 100 17.10 -1.70 -8.01
CA GLU A 100 18.53 -1.87 -7.74
C GLU A 100 19.02 -3.26 -8.10
N LEU A 101 18.34 -4.30 -7.63
CA LEU A 101 18.66 -5.69 -7.98
C LEU A 101 18.58 -5.95 -9.50
N ARG A 102 17.61 -5.33 -10.19
CA ARG A 102 17.53 -5.41 -11.65
C ARG A 102 18.69 -4.68 -12.32
N ARG A 103 19.06 -3.50 -11.81
CA ARG A 103 20.18 -2.71 -12.30
C ARG A 103 21.49 -3.49 -12.14
N THR A 104 21.75 -4.03 -10.95
CA THR A 104 22.93 -4.86 -10.66
C THR A 104 23.01 -6.07 -11.59
N ARG A 105 21.93 -6.82 -11.76
CA ARG A 105 21.89 -7.96 -12.69
C ARG A 105 22.18 -7.59 -14.13
N ARG A 106 21.75 -6.42 -14.58
CA ARG A 106 21.96 -5.93 -15.94
C ARG A 106 23.36 -5.37 -16.16
N ASN A 107 23.99 -4.83 -15.13
CA ASN A 107 25.37 -4.29 -15.24
C ASN A 107 26.40 -5.37 -15.55
N HIS A 108 26.09 -6.65 -15.29
CA HIS A 108 26.96 -7.77 -15.63
C HIS A 108 26.78 -8.29 -17.07
N LEU A 109 25.86 -7.72 -17.83
CA LEU A 109 25.63 -8.11 -19.23
C LEU A 109 26.47 -7.26 -20.15
N ARG A 110 27.30 -7.89 -20.99
CA ARG A 110 28.08 -7.21 -22.04
C ARG A 110 27.16 -6.53 -23.04
N TYR A 111 26.06 -7.18 -23.42
CA TYR A 111 25.02 -6.62 -24.29
C TYR A 111 23.71 -6.47 -23.50
N ARG A 112 23.09 -5.31 -23.65
CA ARG A 112 21.79 -5.00 -23.05
C ARG A 112 20.80 -4.73 -24.16
N GLN A 113 19.79 -5.58 -24.26
CA GLN A 113 18.69 -5.32 -25.17
C GLN A 113 18.04 -3.97 -24.86
N LYS A 114 17.88 -3.13 -25.88
CA LYS A 114 17.18 -1.85 -25.74
C LYS A 114 15.77 -2.09 -25.16
N ARG A 115 15.35 -1.27 -24.23
CA ARG A 115 13.99 -1.25 -23.75
C ARG A 115 13.22 -0.20 -24.52
N PHE A 116 12.29 -0.64 -25.31
CA PHE A 116 11.30 0.26 -25.89
C PHE A 116 10.15 0.41 -24.91
N ASN A 117 9.93 1.62 -24.43
CA ASN A 117 8.76 1.94 -23.61
C ASN A 117 7.49 2.18 -24.44
N ASN A 118 7.61 2.05 -25.77
CA ASN A 118 6.54 2.29 -26.73
C ASN A 118 5.51 1.15 -26.78
N ARG A 119 5.16 0.60 -25.64
CA ARG A 119 4.04 -0.36 -25.59
C ARG A 119 2.73 0.40 -25.69
N ARG A 120 2.00 0.17 -26.77
CA ARG A 120 0.60 0.60 -26.87
C ARG A 120 -0.17 -0.04 -25.73
N ARG A 121 -0.76 0.78 -24.87
CA ARG A 121 -1.55 0.33 -23.73
C ARG A 121 -3.01 0.33 -24.12
N LYS A 122 -3.77 -0.61 -23.55
CA LYS A 122 -5.23 -0.66 -23.75
C LYS A 122 -5.87 0.62 -23.16
N PRO A 123 -6.96 1.11 -23.73
CA PRO A 123 -7.75 2.17 -23.10
C PRO A 123 -8.07 1.81 -21.64
N GLY A 124 -8.08 2.78 -20.75
CA GLY A 124 -8.34 2.57 -19.33
C GLY A 124 -7.22 1.88 -18.53
N TRP A 125 -6.05 1.60 -19.13
CA TRP A 125 -4.93 1.04 -18.41
C TRP A 125 -4.41 1.99 -17.33
N LEU A 126 -4.27 1.45 -16.11
CA LEU A 126 -3.64 2.15 -14.99
C LEU A 126 -2.25 1.57 -14.70
N ALA A 127 -1.38 2.42 -14.18
CA ALA A 127 -0.09 1.94 -13.66
C ALA A 127 -0.33 0.93 -12.52
N PRO A 128 0.43 -0.19 -12.44
CA PRO A 128 0.17 -1.24 -11.45
C PRO A 128 0.08 -0.77 -9.99
N SER A 129 0.82 0.28 -9.63
CA SER A 129 0.75 0.87 -8.28
C SER A 129 -0.55 1.63 -8.04
N VAL A 130 -1.08 2.28 -9.07
CA VAL A 130 -2.36 3.02 -9.01
C VAL A 130 -3.51 2.02 -8.99
N GLN A 131 -3.48 1.01 -9.88
CA GLN A 131 -4.47 -0.07 -9.89
C GLN A 131 -4.53 -0.78 -8.53
N HIS A 132 -3.37 -1.12 -7.97
CA HIS A 132 -3.31 -1.76 -6.66
C HIS A 132 -3.91 -0.90 -5.53
N ARG A 133 -3.73 0.43 -5.62
CA ARG A 133 -4.33 1.36 -4.67
C ARG A 133 -5.85 1.42 -4.83
N LEU A 134 -6.34 1.46 -6.07
CA LEU A 134 -7.77 1.42 -6.37
C LEU A 134 -8.38 0.11 -5.85
N ASP A 135 -7.81 -1.04 -6.24
CA ASP A 135 -8.27 -2.37 -5.81
C ASP A 135 -8.31 -2.51 -4.28
N PHE A 136 -7.32 -1.92 -3.59
CA PHE A 136 -7.28 -1.93 -2.13
C PHE A 136 -8.45 -1.13 -1.54
N THR A 137 -8.70 0.09 -2.04
CA THR A 137 -9.80 0.94 -1.56
C THR A 137 -11.15 0.27 -1.81
N ILE A 138 -11.39 -0.20 -3.04
CA ILE A 138 -12.64 -0.91 -3.40
C ILE A 138 -12.85 -2.17 -2.55
N LYS A 139 -11.77 -2.93 -2.33
CA LYS A 139 -11.85 -4.14 -1.49
C LYS A 139 -12.19 -3.84 -0.04
N GLU A 140 -11.64 -2.77 0.53
CA GLU A 140 -11.98 -2.36 1.89
C GLU A 140 -13.44 -1.92 2.00
N ILE A 141 -13.95 -1.16 1.03
CA ILE A 141 -15.38 -0.78 0.98
C ILE A 141 -16.26 -2.04 0.87
N LYS A 142 -16.02 -2.90 -0.12
CA LYS A 142 -16.78 -4.15 -0.33
C LYS A 142 -16.77 -5.07 0.90
N ARG A 143 -15.70 -5.03 1.68
CA ARG A 143 -15.62 -5.81 2.91
C ARG A 143 -16.69 -5.39 3.93
N VAL A 144 -16.95 -4.10 4.05
CA VAL A 144 -17.98 -3.60 4.99
C VAL A 144 -19.36 -4.05 4.56
N TYR A 145 -19.64 -4.07 3.27
CA TYR A 145 -20.87 -4.60 2.71
C TYR A 145 -21.11 -6.08 3.03
N ASN A 146 -20.06 -6.86 3.33
CA ASN A 146 -20.21 -8.28 3.62
C ASN A 146 -20.75 -8.57 5.03
N PHE A 147 -20.78 -7.57 5.92
CA PHE A 147 -21.25 -7.80 7.29
C PHE A 147 -22.13 -6.68 7.86
N LEU A 148 -22.39 -5.63 7.10
CA LEU A 148 -23.34 -4.56 7.44
C LEU A 148 -24.27 -4.29 6.24
N PRO A 149 -25.57 -4.11 6.48
CA PRO A 149 -26.56 -3.86 5.43
C PRO A 149 -26.51 -2.38 4.98
N ILE A 150 -25.45 -2.02 4.25
CA ILE A 150 -25.23 -0.65 3.78
C ILE A 150 -26.25 -0.32 2.71
N THR A 151 -26.95 0.79 2.88
CA THR A 151 -27.91 1.34 1.90
C THR A 151 -27.29 2.47 1.07
N ASN A 152 -26.45 3.30 1.71
CA ASN A 152 -25.84 4.45 1.07
C ASN A 152 -24.33 4.41 1.25
N LEU A 153 -23.60 4.77 0.20
CA LEU A 153 -22.16 4.95 0.21
C LEU A 153 -21.81 6.40 -0.10
N VAL A 154 -21.06 7.05 0.78
CA VAL A 154 -20.52 8.38 0.55
C VAL A 154 -19.01 8.34 0.60
N VAL A 155 -18.35 8.75 -0.46
CA VAL A 155 -16.89 8.72 -0.58
C VAL A 155 -16.34 10.12 -0.75
N GLU A 156 -15.38 10.49 0.10
CA GLU A 156 -14.65 11.72 -0.11
C GLU A 156 -13.70 11.57 -1.29
N VAL A 157 -13.85 12.46 -2.25
CA VAL A 157 -13.00 12.56 -3.43
C VAL A 157 -12.59 14.00 -3.63
N SER A 158 -11.43 14.20 -4.22
CA SER A 158 -10.95 15.54 -4.59
C SER A 158 -10.83 15.57 -6.11
N PRO A 159 -11.90 15.97 -6.81
CA PRO A 159 -11.93 15.99 -8.28
C PRO A 159 -11.17 17.19 -8.86
N PHE A 160 -10.28 17.81 -8.08
CA PHE A 160 -9.53 18.96 -8.55
C PHE A 160 -8.55 18.58 -9.65
N ASP A 161 -8.78 19.19 -10.80
CA ASP A 161 -7.81 19.22 -11.87
C ASP A 161 -6.76 20.28 -11.56
N ASN A 162 -5.67 19.85 -10.92
CA ASN A 162 -4.59 20.74 -10.50
C ASN A 162 -3.92 21.44 -11.69
N GLN A 163 -3.92 20.84 -12.88
CA GLN A 163 -3.37 21.49 -14.07
C GLN A 163 -4.32 22.57 -14.58
N LYS A 164 -5.60 22.31 -14.51
CA LYS A 164 -6.65 23.30 -14.87
C LYS A 164 -6.71 24.44 -13.86
N LEU A 165 -6.46 24.21 -12.58
CA LEU A 165 -6.33 25.28 -11.57
C LEU A 165 -5.15 26.21 -11.85
N VAL A 166 -4.04 25.68 -12.36
CA VAL A 166 -2.87 26.48 -12.75
C VAL A 166 -3.06 27.13 -14.11
N ASN A 167 -3.71 26.43 -15.04
CA ASN A 167 -4.04 26.94 -16.38
C ASN A 167 -5.49 26.60 -16.74
N PRO A 168 -6.45 27.52 -16.48
CA PRO A 168 -7.88 27.29 -16.73
C PRO A 168 -8.23 26.96 -18.18
N THR A 169 -7.38 27.38 -19.12
CA THR A 169 -7.58 27.18 -20.57
C THR A 169 -6.91 25.93 -21.12
N ILE A 170 -6.39 25.06 -20.25
CA ILE A 170 -5.69 23.83 -20.66
C ILE A 170 -6.61 22.92 -21.49
N LYS A 171 -6.13 22.54 -22.68
CA LYS A 171 -6.85 21.63 -23.57
C LYS A 171 -6.45 20.17 -23.31
N PRO A 172 -7.29 19.15 -23.62
CA PRO A 172 -6.99 17.73 -23.33
C PRO A 172 -5.63 17.24 -23.81
N TRP A 173 -5.16 17.68 -24.94
CA TRP A 173 -3.87 17.30 -25.49
C TRP A 173 -2.67 17.95 -24.77
N GLN A 174 -2.90 19.01 -24.01
CA GLN A 174 -1.87 19.71 -23.23
C GLN A 174 -1.59 19.03 -21.88
N TYR A 175 -2.50 18.18 -21.36
CA TYR A 175 -2.25 17.42 -20.13
C TYR A 175 -1.06 16.47 -20.23
N THR A 176 -0.71 16.03 -21.43
CA THR A 176 0.49 15.21 -21.67
C THR A 176 1.76 16.06 -21.86
N LYS A 177 1.61 17.37 -22.00
CA LYS A 177 2.69 18.32 -22.21
C LYS A 177 2.92 19.12 -20.94
N GLY A 178 3.69 18.55 -19.99
CA GLY A 178 4.08 19.25 -18.77
C GLY A 178 5.02 20.43 -19.05
N LYS A 179 5.43 21.14 -18.01
CA LYS A 179 6.34 22.31 -18.05
C LYS A 179 7.63 22.07 -18.86
N MET A 180 8.04 20.80 -18.99
CA MET A 180 9.24 20.39 -19.74
C MET A 180 8.98 20.07 -21.21
N ASN A 181 7.77 20.30 -21.71
CA ASN A 181 7.49 20.02 -23.12
C ASN A 181 8.26 21.01 -24.02
N GLY A 182 8.95 20.47 -25.00
CA GLY A 182 9.83 21.24 -25.89
C GLY A 182 11.30 21.30 -25.45
N PHE A 183 11.60 20.83 -24.23
CA PHE A 183 12.98 20.74 -23.74
C PHE A 183 13.52 19.31 -23.82
N LYS A 184 14.74 19.15 -24.29
CA LYS A 184 15.37 17.86 -24.49
C LYS A 184 15.80 17.21 -23.15
N THR A 185 16.22 18.03 -22.21
CA THR A 185 16.65 17.61 -20.88
C THR A 185 16.07 18.52 -19.78
N VAL A 186 16.11 18.05 -18.51
CA VAL A 186 15.76 18.89 -17.37
C VAL A 186 16.69 20.10 -17.26
N LYS A 187 17.98 19.93 -17.60
CA LYS A 187 18.95 21.02 -17.58
C LYS A 187 18.54 22.10 -18.58
N ASP A 188 18.14 21.74 -19.80
CA ASP A 188 17.73 22.71 -20.83
C ASP A 188 16.51 23.52 -20.37
N TYR A 189 15.55 22.88 -19.71
CA TYR A 189 14.42 23.58 -19.10
C TYR A 189 14.86 24.55 -18.01
N LEU A 190 15.77 24.13 -17.12
CA LEU A 190 16.24 24.99 -16.03
C LEU A 190 17.06 26.17 -16.57
N LEU A 191 17.88 25.96 -17.59
CA LEU A 191 18.61 27.03 -18.26
C LEU A 191 17.67 28.11 -18.81
N ALA A 192 16.58 27.69 -19.44
CA ALA A 192 15.57 28.62 -19.93
C ALA A 192 14.75 29.26 -18.80
N ARG A 193 14.37 28.50 -17.77
CA ARG A 193 13.59 28.99 -16.63
C ARG A 193 14.35 30.03 -15.84
N ASP A 194 15.62 29.76 -15.55
CA ASP A 194 16.45 30.58 -14.66
C ASP A 194 17.31 31.57 -15.46
N ASN A 195 17.07 31.69 -16.78
CA ASN A 195 17.76 32.60 -17.67
C ASN A 195 19.30 32.50 -17.56
N TYR A 196 19.84 31.26 -17.52
CA TYR A 196 21.26 30.97 -17.36
C TYR A 196 21.90 31.58 -16.10
N ARG A 197 21.12 31.82 -15.03
CA ARG A 197 21.60 32.43 -13.79
C ARG A 197 21.90 31.39 -12.71
N ASP A 198 22.98 31.65 -11.98
CA ASP A 198 23.28 30.92 -10.75
C ASP A 198 22.32 31.38 -9.63
N ALA A 199 21.79 30.41 -8.88
CA ALA A 199 20.80 30.69 -7.82
C ALA A 199 21.39 31.33 -6.55
N LEU A 200 22.73 31.33 -6.39
CA LEU A 200 23.39 31.95 -5.24
C LEU A 200 23.73 33.42 -5.45
N ASP A 201 24.34 33.74 -6.60
CA ASP A 201 24.82 35.09 -6.88
C ASP A 201 23.99 35.84 -7.93
N GLY A 202 23.04 35.16 -8.58
CA GLY A 202 22.18 35.73 -9.61
C GLY A 202 22.87 36.07 -10.93
N LYS A 203 24.18 35.82 -11.08
CA LYS A 203 24.94 36.12 -12.28
C LYS A 203 24.69 35.10 -13.39
N GLN A 204 24.81 35.55 -14.64
CA GLN A 204 24.71 34.67 -15.79
C GLN A 204 26.04 33.95 -16.05
N TYR A 205 25.91 32.66 -16.37
CA TYR A 205 27.05 31.81 -16.72
C TYR A 205 26.75 31.01 -17.99
N PRO A 206 27.78 30.66 -18.77
CA PRO A 206 27.62 29.74 -19.91
C PRO A 206 27.01 28.39 -19.45
N ALA A 207 26.20 27.76 -20.28
CA ALA A 207 25.56 26.47 -19.96
C ALA A 207 26.59 25.37 -19.57
N SER A 208 27.81 25.42 -20.09
CA SER A 208 28.89 24.50 -19.73
C SER A 208 29.34 24.61 -18.29
N GLN A 209 29.25 25.79 -17.68
CA GLN A 209 29.66 26.08 -16.31
C GLN A 209 28.50 25.93 -15.29
N LEU A 210 27.26 25.70 -15.75
CA LEU A 210 26.11 25.53 -14.87
C LEU A 210 25.81 24.05 -14.62
N ARG A 211 25.59 23.71 -13.34
CA ARG A 211 25.24 22.38 -12.85
C ARG A 211 23.85 22.38 -12.20
N VAL A 212 23.18 21.24 -12.33
CA VAL A 212 21.86 21.05 -11.71
C VAL A 212 22.05 20.57 -10.27
N HIS A 213 21.61 21.36 -9.33
CA HIS A 213 21.64 21.06 -7.91
C HIS A 213 20.23 20.69 -7.39
N HIS A 214 20.17 19.69 -6.49
CA HIS A 214 18.93 19.29 -5.83
C HIS A 214 18.78 20.03 -4.50
N LEU A 215 17.73 20.83 -4.36
CA LEU A 215 17.41 21.49 -3.08
C LEU A 215 17.23 20.48 -1.94
N VAL A 216 16.49 19.40 -2.21
CA VAL A 216 16.48 18.21 -1.37
C VAL A 216 17.27 17.13 -2.09
N GLN A 217 18.33 16.66 -1.45
CA GLN A 217 19.23 15.70 -2.05
C GLN A 217 18.52 14.35 -2.34
N ARG A 218 19.00 13.63 -3.35
CA ARG A 218 18.41 12.32 -3.72
C ARG A 218 18.47 11.29 -2.59
N LYS A 219 19.50 11.34 -1.75
CA LYS A 219 19.63 10.48 -0.55
C LYS A 219 18.52 10.74 0.47
N ASP A 220 18.08 11.99 0.57
CA ASP A 220 17.02 12.45 1.49
C ASP A 220 15.63 12.36 0.85
N GLY A 221 15.48 11.65 -0.27
CA GLY A 221 14.23 11.45 -0.97
C GLY A 221 13.84 12.56 -1.96
N GLY A 222 14.76 13.45 -2.29
CA GLY A 222 14.56 14.52 -3.27
C GLY A 222 14.20 13.99 -4.66
N SER A 223 13.25 14.66 -5.33
CA SER A 223 12.79 14.33 -6.67
C SER A 223 13.64 15.02 -7.74
N ASN A 224 13.57 14.51 -8.99
CA ASN A 224 14.12 15.18 -10.16
C ASN A 224 13.11 16.15 -10.80
N GLN A 225 12.09 16.59 -10.08
CA GLN A 225 11.16 17.59 -10.60
C GLN A 225 11.82 18.96 -10.65
N PRO A 226 11.52 19.78 -11.65
CA PRO A 226 12.12 21.11 -11.81
C PRO A 226 12.00 21.98 -10.54
N ASP A 227 10.94 21.81 -9.77
CA ASP A 227 10.70 22.60 -8.56
C ASP A 227 11.65 22.21 -7.37
N ASN A 228 12.33 21.06 -7.48
CA ASN A 228 13.38 20.63 -6.54
C ASN A 228 14.78 20.89 -7.09
N LEU A 229 14.90 21.56 -8.24
CA LEU A 229 16.15 21.72 -8.96
C LEU A 229 16.44 23.20 -9.20
N ILE A 230 17.69 23.59 -9.02
CA ILE A 230 18.23 24.92 -9.32
C ILE A 230 19.52 24.79 -10.13
N LEU A 231 19.94 25.90 -10.73
CA LEU A 231 21.22 26.00 -11.39
C LEU A 231 22.25 26.63 -10.43
N LEU A 232 23.41 26.04 -10.39
CA LEU A 232 24.59 26.58 -9.71
C LEU A 232 25.78 26.53 -10.66
N SER A 233 26.66 27.55 -10.60
CA SER A 233 27.91 27.54 -11.32
C SER A 233 28.89 26.50 -10.74
N ASP A 234 29.89 26.09 -11.51
CA ASP A 234 30.95 25.18 -11.04
C ASP A 234 31.69 25.78 -9.82
N VAL A 235 31.76 27.11 -9.71
CA VAL A 235 32.35 27.82 -8.57
C VAL A 235 31.55 27.58 -7.29
N HIS A 236 30.22 27.56 -7.37
CA HIS A 236 29.34 27.41 -6.22
C HIS A 236 28.93 25.95 -5.97
N HIS A 237 28.91 25.11 -6.99
CA HIS A 237 28.56 23.69 -6.88
C HIS A 237 29.79 22.82 -6.53
N ASN A 238 30.44 23.11 -5.41
CA ASN A 238 31.62 22.40 -4.93
C ASN A 238 31.38 21.75 -3.56
N GLN A 239 32.29 20.83 -3.17
CA GLN A 239 32.17 20.10 -1.92
C GLN A 239 32.23 20.98 -0.68
N ALA A 240 33.04 22.05 -0.71
CA ALA A 240 33.16 22.99 0.41
C ALA A 240 31.81 23.66 0.72
N ASN A 241 31.09 24.11 -0.30
CA ASN A 241 29.77 24.72 -0.15
C ASN A 241 28.68 23.73 0.29
N HIS A 242 28.85 22.43 0.04
CA HIS A 242 27.99 21.39 0.61
C HIS A 242 28.25 21.18 2.11
N VAL A 243 29.53 21.22 2.52
CA VAL A 243 29.95 20.96 3.91
C VAL A 243 29.73 22.17 4.82
N ASN A 244 30.09 23.38 4.38
CA ASN A 244 29.97 24.59 5.18
C ASN A 244 28.54 25.13 5.32
N GLY A 245 27.57 24.46 4.74
CA GLY A 245 26.14 24.79 4.87
C GLY A 245 25.64 25.91 3.97
N THR A 246 26.47 26.48 3.09
CA THR A 246 26.02 27.53 2.15
C THR A 246 24.89 27.02 1.26
N LEU A 247 24.98 25.80 0.74
CA LEU A 247 23.91 25.18 -0.05
C LEU A 247 22.74 24.70 0.81
N ALA A 248 22.95 24.47 2.10
CA ALA A 248 21.87 24.12 3.03
C ALA A 248 20.90 25.28 3.25
N LYS A 249 21.37 26.53 3.17
CA LYS A 249 20.52 27.75 3.27
C LYS A 249 19.50 27.81 2.13
N LEU A 250 19.85 27.32 0.95
CA LEU A 250 18.92 27.23 -0.19
C LEU A 250 17.75 26.25 0.05
N ARG A 251 17.91 25.29 0.96
CA ARG A 251 16.82 24.40 1.38
C ARG A 251 15.64 25.15 2.02
N ASN A 252 15.92 26.23 2.72
CA ASN A 252 14.91 27.01 3.45
C ASN A 252 14.05 27.85 2.50
N ASN A 253 14.56 28.16 1.31
CA ASN A 253 13.82 28.87 0.25
C ASN A 253 12.97 27.90 -0.61
N ARG A 254 12.81 26.68 -0.19
CA ARG A 254 12.03 25.67 -0.87
C ARG A 254 10.57 26.09 -0.98
N GLN A 255 10.10 26.32 -2.21
CA GLN A 255 8.67 26.33 -2.47
C GLN A 255 8.11 24.97 -2.06
N LYS A 256 7.03 24.98 -1.27
CA LYS A 256 6.38 23.76 -0.81
C LYS A 256 5.95 22.95 -2.04
N MET A 257 6.63 21.85 -2.32
CA MET A 257 6.30 21.02 -3.48
C MET A 257 4.91 20.44 -3.26
N ILE A 258 3.98 20.80 -4.12
CA ILE A 258 2.64 20.21 -4.08
C ILE A 258 2.74 18.78 -4.60
N ASP A 259 2.41 17.83 -3.75
CA ASP A 259 2.37 16.41 -4.13
C ASP A 259 1.03 16.08 -4.81
N TYR A 260 1.00 16.16 -6.13
CA TYR A 260 -0.19 15.87 -6.93
C TYR A 260 -0.58 14.38 -6.99
N ARG A 261 0.22 13.47 -6.40
CA ARG A 261 -0.07 12.02 -6.46
C ARG A 261 -1.35 11.64 -5.75
N GLY A 262 -1.68 12.37 -4.69
CA GLY A 262 -2.96 12.22 -3.98
C GLY A 262 -4.14 12.60 -4.84
N ALA A 263 -4.12 13.80 -5.39
CA ALA A 263 -5.18 14.34 -6.24
C ALA A 263 -5.42 13.51 -7.51
N TYR A 264 -4.34 13.08 -8.17
CA TYR A 264 -4.43 12.18 -9.32
C TYR A 264 -5.14 10.86 -8.97
N PHE A 265 -4.84 10.28 -7.82
CA PHE A 265 -5.53 9.07 -7.37
C PHE A 265 -7.01 9.32 -7.08
N MET A 266 -7.34 10.44 -6.45
CA MET A 266 -8.72 10.80 -6.13
C MET A 266 -9.57 10.99 -7.39
N SER A 267 -9.02 11.61 -8.42
CA SER A 267 -9.70 11.73 -9.73
C SER A 267 -9.96 10.37 -10.37
N ILE A 268 -9.00 9.44 -10.27
CA ILE A 268 -9.20 8.06 -10.76
C ILE A 268 -10.25 7.33 -9.94
N LEU A 269 -10.22 7.46 -8.61
CA LEU A 269 -11.20 6.84 -7.74
C LEU A 269 -12.60 7.34 -8.08
N ALA A 270 -12.80 8.66 -8.19
CA ALA A 270 -14.07 9.27 -8.57
C ALA A 270 -14.59 8.72 -9.91
N ALA A 271 -13.73 8.65 -10.94
CA ALA A 271 -14.09 8.17 -12.27
C ALA A 271 -14.39 6.66 -12.33
N ARG A 272 -13.98 5.90 -11.30
CA ARG A 272 -14.11 4.43 -11.30
C ARG A 272 -15.08 3.89 -10.25
N LEU A 273 -15.67 4.74 -9.41
CA LEU A 273 -16.64 4.28 -8.41
C LEU A 273 -17.85 3.63 -9.04
N SER A 274 -18.37 4.18 -10.14
CA SER A 274 -19.50 3.62 -10.89
C SER A 274 -19.24 2.23 -11.47
N ASP A 275 -17.99 1.84 -11.69
CA ASP A 275 -17.66 0.50 -12.16
C ASP A 275 -17.90 -0.59 -11.07
N TYR A 276 -18.11 -0.17 -9.81
CA TYR A 276 -18.14 -1.08 -8.65
C TYR A 276 -19.36 -0.94 -7.74
N PHE A 277 -20.02 0.21 -7.77
CA PHE A 277 -21.14 0.54 -6.89
C PHE A 277 -22.22 1.32 -7.67
N ASP A 278 -23.45 0.82 -7.62
CA ASP A 278 -24.59 1.45 -8.32
C ASP A 278 -25.14 2.66 -7.57
N ASN A 279 -25.15 2.59 -6.24
CA ASN A 279 -25.65 3.66 -5.37
C ASN A 279 -24.52 4.23 -4.51
N TYR A 280 -23.98 5.37 -4.93
CA TYR A 280 -22.96 6.10 -4.20
C TYR A 280 -23.09 7.61 -4.40
N GLN A 281 -22.60 8.35 -3.43
CA GLN A 281 -22.45 9.80 -3.48
C GLN A 281 -20.99 10.18 -3.26
N THR A 282 -20.60 11.33 -3.72
CA THR A 282 -19.25 11.87 -3.49
C THR A 282 -19.33 13.17 -2.71
N THR A 283 -18.39 13.38 -1.81
CA THR A 283 -18.21 14.63 -1.07
C THR A 283 -16.79 15.16 -1.25
N GLN A 284 -16.56 16.38 -0.80
CA GLN A 284 -15.27 17.06 -0.93
C GLN A 284 -14.69 17.39 0.44
N GLY A 285 -13.37 17.37 0.57
CA GLY A 285 -12.67 17.53 1.83
C GLY A 285 -12.96 18.84 2.56
N TYR A 286 -13.28 19.94 1.86
CA TYR A 286 -13.67 21.19 2.51
C TYR A 286 -15.04 21.08 3.21
N ILE A 287 -15.98 20.32 2.61
CA ILE A 287 -17.30 20.07 3.22
C ILE A 287 -17.12 19.25 4.50
N THR A 288 -16.33 18.17 4.41
CA THR A 288 -15.98 17.33 5.57
C THR A 288 -15.32 18.16 6.67
N ALA A 289 -14.37 19.03 6.32
CA ALA A 289 -13.69 19.89 7.28
C ALA A 289 -14.65 20.86 7.96
N ASN A 290 -15.53 21.51 7.21
CA ASN A 290 -16.52 22.46 7.76
C ASN A 290 -17.51 21.77 8.71
N LEU A 291 -18.06 20.62 8.33
CA LEU A 291 -18.97 19.83 9.19
C LEU A 291 -18.25 19.36 10.46
N ARG A 292 -17.00 18.89 10.33
CA ARG A 292 -16.22 18.46 11.47
C ARG A 292 -15.96 19.61 12.47
N HIS A 293 -15.66 20.81 11.96
CA HIS A 293 -15.52 22.01 12.80
C HIS A 293 -16.84 22.41 13.45
N LEU A 294 -17.95 22.35 12.70
CA LEU A 294 -19.27 22.64 13.23
C LEU A 294 -19.62 21.74 14.43
N TYR A 295 -19.32 20.44 14.32
CA TYR A 295 -19.59 19.45 15.36
C TYR A 295 -18.44 19.30 16.39
N GLN A 296 -17.42 20.14 16.36
CA GLN A 296 -16.26 20.12 17.27
C GLN A 296 -15.59 18.73 17.35
N ILE A 297 -15.52 18.02 16.24
CA ILE A 297 -14.93 16.69 16.15
C ILE A 297 -13.44 16.84 15.77
N GLU A 298 -12.56 16.17 16.53
CA GLU A 298 -11.11 16.15 16.25
C GLU A 298 -10.77 15.55 14.88
N LYS A 299 -9.72 16.08 14.24
CA LYS A 299 -9.27 15.59 12.95
C LYS A 299 -8.64 14.21 13.05
N SER A 300 -9.24 13.24 12.37
CA SER A 300 -8.66 11.92 12.08
C SER A 300 -9.37 11.31 10.90
N HIS A 301 -8.74 10.38 10.17
CA HIS A 301 -9.40 9.71 9.04
C HIS A 301 -10.70 9.00 9.44
N ARG A 302 -10.79 8.48 10.65
CA ARG A 302 -12.01 7.86 11.19
C ARG A 302 -13.11 8.87 11.47
N ASN A 303 -12.75 10.02 12.02
CA ASN A 303 -13.68 11.09 12.34
C ASN A 303 -14.17 11.79 11.07
N ASP A 304 -13.28 11.97 10.10
CA ASP A 304 -13.67 12.49 8.78
C ASP A 304 -14.68 11.52 8.13
N ALA A 305 -14.42 10.21 8.13
CA ALA A 305 -15.37 9.21 7.64
C ALA A 305 -16.70 9.17 8.41
N PHE A 306 -16.69 9.43 9.71
CA PHE A 306 -17.89 9.52 10.52
C PHE A 306 -18.80 10.69 10.08
N VAL A 307 -18.20 11.85 9.89
CA VAL A 307 -18.93 13.04 9.40
C VAL A 307 -19.41 12.84 7.95
N ILE A 308 -18.61 12.21 7.11
CA ILE A 308 -18.98 11.83 5.74
C ILE A 308 -20.19 10.90 5.73
N ALA A 309 -20.31 10.01 6.71
CA ALA A 309 -21.47 9.13 6.89
C ALA A 309 -22.73 9.85 7.39
N GLY A 310 -22.66 11.16 7.66
CA GLY A 310 -23.76 11.95 8.25
C GLY A 310 -23.74 11.95 9.78
N GLY A 311 -22.66 11.51 10.42
CA GLY A 311 -22.53 11.53 11.88
C GLY A 311 -22.34 12.96 12.43
N THR A 312 -22.97 13.21 13.56
CA THR A 312 -22.98 14.47 14.29
C THR A 312 -22.44 14.31 15.72
N ASP A 313 -22.23 15.41 16.42
CA ASP A 313 -21.88 15.39 17.85
C ASP A 313 -22.95 14.77 18.76
N GLN A 314 -24.19 14.69 18.26
CA GLN A 314 -25.32 14.09 18.98
C GLN A 314 -25.36 12.56 18.87
N ASP A 315 -24.64 11.97 17.92
CA ASP A 315 -24.68 10.56 17.64
C ASP A 315 -23.82 9.74 18.63
N ALA A 316 -24.30 8.55 18.98
CA ALA A 316 -23.57 7.64 19.84
C ALA A 316 -22.41 6.99 19.08
N ARG A 317 -21.17 7.15 19.59
CA ARG A 317 -19.98 6.56 18.99
C ARG A 317 -19.82 5.08 19.33
N THR A 318 -19.30 4.31 18.39
CA THR A 318 -19.04 2.87 18.61
C THR A 318 -17.75 2.61 19.37
N SER A 319 -17.71 1.50 20.12
CA SER A 319 -16.46 0.90 20.62
C SER A 319 -15.85 -0.10 19.64
N ASN A 320 -16.53 -0.40 18.54
CA ASN A 320 -16.02 -1.28 17.49
C ASN A 320 -15.09 -0.50 16.55
N ILE A 321 -13.93 -0.12 17.06
CA ILE A 321 -12.91 0.63 16.35
C ILE A 321 -11.81 -0.33 15.92
N TYR A 322 -11.46 -0.32 14.63
CA TYR A 322 -10.49 -1.25 14.08
C TYR A 322 -9.37 -0.51 13.36
N LEU A 323 -8.13 -0.85 13.71
CA LEU A 323 -6.95 -0.49 12.96
C LEU A 323 -6.57 -1.66 12.04
N ARG A 324 -6.50 -1.39 10.73
CA ARG A 324 -6.22 -2.39 9.72
C ARG A 324 -4.92 -2.06 9.00
N THR A 325 -3.91 -2.85 9.22
CA THR A 325 -2.60 -2.63 8.62
C THR A 325 -2.33 -3.64 7.52
N LYS A 326 -2.02 -3.15 6.31
CA LYS A 326 -1.60 -4.03 5.22
C LYS A 326 -0.20 -4.57 5.49
N VAL A 327 -0.10 -5.88 5.54
CA VAL A 327 1.15 -6.60 5.73
C VAL A 327 1.48 -7.48 4.53
N PHE A 328 2.77 -7.75 4.34
CA PHE A 328 3.20 -8.68 3.29
C PHE A 328 3.32 -10.08 3.88
N ASN A 329 2.29 -10.86 3.66
CA ASN A 329 2.24 -12.23 4.08
C ASN A 329 2.87 -13.13 3.00
N ASN A 330 4.15 -13.47 3.15
CA ASN A 330 4.85 -14.36 2.25
C ASN A 330 5.20 -15.67 2.98
N ASN A 331 4.44 -16.70 2.71
CA ASN A 331 4.68 -18.04 3.24
C ASN A 331 5.82 -18.80 2.50
N ARG A 332 6.46 -18.14 1.54
CA ARG A 332 7.62 -18.67 0.85
C ARG A 332 8.87 -18.17 1.56
N VAL A 333 9.60 -19.04 2.20
CA VAL A 333 10.97 -18.72 2.58
C VAL A 333 11.75 -18.57 1.29
N SER A 334 12.47 -17.47 1.14
CA SER A 334 13.42 -17.31 0.04
C SER A 334 14.55 -18.32 0.28
N GLN A 335 14.42 -19.49 -0.32
CA GLN A 335 15.51 -20.44 -0.32
C GLN A 335 16.69 -19.82 -1.06
N ARG A 336 17.85 -19.90 -0.47
CA ARG A 336 19.09 -19.57 -1.16
C ARG A 336 19.17 -20.43 -2.41
N PHE A 337 19.86 -19.95 -3.44
CA PHE A 337 19.99 -20.70 -4.69
C PHE A 337 20.43 -22.14 -4.45
N TYR A 338 21.38 -22.34 -3.55
CA TYR A 338 21.96 -23.66 -3.25
C TYR A 338 20.95 -24.66 -2.64
N ASP A 339 19.92 -24.17 -1.98
CA ASP A 339 18.91 -25.03 -1.34
C ASP A 339 17.65 -25.21 -2.19
N ALA A 340 17.51 -24.39 -3.24
CA ALA A 340 16.36 -24.49 -4.14
C ALA A 340 16.53 -25.63 -5.14
N ARG A 341 15.42 -26.28 -5.50
CA ARG A 341 15.42 -27.29 -6.54
C ARG A 341 15.09 -26.69 -7.89
N TYR A 342 15.78 -27.17 -8.92
CA TYR A 342 15.67 -26.76 -10.31
C TYR A 342 15.56 -27.96 -11.23
N ILE A 343 15.06 -27.75 -12.43
CA ILE A 343 15.21 -28.71 -13.52
C ILE A 343 16.48 -28.34 -14.26
N ASP A 344 17.43 -29.24 -14.32
CA ASP A 344 18.64 -29.10 -15.12
C ASP A 344 18.27 -29.23 -16.60
N ARG A 345 18.66 -28.26 -17.43
CA ARG A 345 18.32 -28.26 -18.86
C ARG A 345 19.10 -29.29 -19.67
N ARG A 346 20.16 -29.80 -19.12
CA ARG A 346 21.06 -30.77 -19.81
C ARG A 346 20.43 -32.16 -19.86
N ASP A 347 19.79 -32.54 -18.77
CA ASP A 347 19.27 -33.91 -18.57
C ASP A 347 17.79 -33.95 -18.15
N GLY A 348 17.15 -32.79 -18.02
CA GLY A 348 15.75 -32.69 -17.59
C GLY A 348 15.51 -33.11 -16.13
N LYS A 349 16.54 -33.51 -15.38
CA LYS A 349 16.40 -34.01 -14.01
C LYS A 349 16.27 -32.90 -12.98
N LYS A 350 15.64 -33.22 -11.87
CA LYS A 350 15.52 -32.31 -10.72
C LYS A 350 16.80 -32.33 -9.88
N LYS A 351 17.49 -31.22 -9.86
CA LYS A 351 18.72 -31.02 -9.07
C LYS A 351 18.59 -29.86 -8.09
N SER A 352 19.32 -29.91 -6.99
CA SER A 352 19.45 -28.76 -6.09
C SER A 352 20.35 -27.70 -6.71
N GLY A 353 20.23 -26.43 -6.27
CA GLY A 353 21.18 -25.40 -6.67
C GLY A 353 22.62 -25.71 -6.22
N LYS A 354 22.77 -26.50 -5.17
CA LYS A 354 24.06 -26.99 -4.69
C LYS A 354 24.72 -27.94 -5.69
N GLU A 355 23.97 -28.89 -6.23
CA GLU A 355 24.43 -29.79 -7.29
C GLU A 355 24.69 -29.06 -8.62
N LEU A 356 23.99 -27.98 -8.88
CA LEU A 356 24.16 -27.14 -10.05
C LEU A 356 25.28 -26.09 -9.89
N SER A 357 25.90 -25.99 -8.72
CA SER A 357 26.97 -25.05 -8.44
C SER A 357 28.31 -25.74 -8.46
N SER A 358 29.26 -25.16 -9.19
CA SER A 358 30.65 -25.65 -9.19
C SER A 358 31.42 -25.28 -7.92
N GLY A 359 30.83 -24.50 -7.00
CA GLY A 359 31.50 -23.98 -5.80
C GLY A 359 32.56 -22.92 -6.11
N ARG A 360 32.71 -22.49 -7.36
CA ARG A 360 33.78 -21.58 -7.78
C ARG A 360 33.50 -20.11 -7.52
N THR A 361 34.53 -19.40 -7.13
CA THR A 361 34.54 -17.96 -6.96
C THR A 361 34.69 -17.22 -8.29
N ARG A 362 34.53 -15.91 -8.30
CA ARG A 362 34.56 -15.03 -9.49
C ARG A 362 35.83 -15.12 -10.36
N ARG A 363 36.93 -15.67 -9.83
CA ARG A 363 38.26 -15.67 -10.46
C ARG A 363 38.58 -16.93 -11.27
N SER A 364 37.73 -17.94 -11.26
CA SER A 364 37.96 -19.15 -12.06
C SER A 364 37.73 -18.89 -13.54
N LYS A 365 38.72 -19.16 -14.38
CA LYS A 365 38.64 -19.03 -15.83
C LYS A 365 37.89 -20.19 -16.50
N GLU A 366 37.83 -21.33 -15.86
CA GLU A 366 37.07 -22.46 -16.40
C GLU A 366 35.58 -22.24 -16.25
N ILE A 367 34.87 -22.53 -17.30
CA ILE A 367 33.42 -22.36 -17.37
C ILE A 367 32.76 -23.70 -17.05
N PRO A 368 32.35 -23.92 -15.80
CA PRO A 368 31.63 -25.11 -15.46
C PRO A 368 30.24 -25.06 -16.09
N TYR A 369 29.72 -26.22 -16.45
CA TYR A 369 28.39 -26.38 -17.07
C TYR A 369 27.25 -25.82 -16.23
N ASP A 370 27.43 -25.72 -14.95
CA ASP A 370 26.48 -25.23 -13.97
C ASP A 370 26.69 -23.75 -13.58
N ASN A 371 27.54 -23.04 -14.32
CA ASN A 371 27.77 -21.63 -14.10
C ASN A 371 26.48 -20.80 -14.19
N GLN A 372 25.98 -20.37 -13.05
CA GLN A 372 24.76 -19.60 -12.93
C GLN A 372 24.72 -18.35 -13.80
N ARG A 373 25.88 -17.75 -14.08
CA ARG A 373 25.98 -16.53 -14.88
C ARG A 373 25.63 -16.81 -16.34
N ILE A 374 26.09 -17.91 -16.89
CA ILE A 374 25.75 -18.39 -18.24
C ILE A 374 24.25 -18.71 -18.32
N PHE A 375 23.71 -19.40 -17.33
CA PHE A 375 22.30 -19.71 -17.26
C PHE A 375 21.42 -18.46 -17.11
N ARG A 376 21.87 -17.43 -16.39
CA ARG A 376 21.16 -16.15 -16.28
C ARG A 376 21.20 -15.35 -17.58
N GLN A 377 22.21 -15.47 -18.38
CA GLN A 377 22.35 -14.75 -19.65
C GLN A 377 21.56 -15.39 -20.80
N LYS A 378 21.48 -16.71 -20.86
CA LYS A 378 20.82 -17.47 -21.92
C LYS A 378 19.40 -17.89 -21.53
N LYS A 379 18.47 -16.93 -21.34
CA LYS A 379 17.03 -17.21 -21.14
C LYS A 379 16.77 -18.30 -20.09
N VAL A 380 17.40 -18.21 -18.97
CA VAL A 380 17.21 -19.07 -17.79
C VAL A 380 15.73 -19.24 -17.42
N THR A 381 14.91 -18.28 -17.76
CA THR A 381 13.47 -18.28 -17.51
C THR A 381 12.70 -19.39 -18.24
N LYS A 382 13.20 -19.87 -19.39
CA LYS A 382 12.52 -20.95 -20.15
C LYS A 382 12.98 -22.37 -19.80
N GLY A 383 13.95 -22.55 -18.91
CA GLY A 383 14.48 -23.88 -18.65
C GLY A 383 14.83 -24.20 -17.20
N ARG A 384 14.71 -23.23 -16.28
CA ARG A 384 14.82 -23.45 -14.85
C ARG A 384 13.51 -23.12 -14.17
N ILE A 385 12.69 -24.12 -13.98
CA ILE A 385 11.52 -23.97 -13.12
C ILE A 385 11.99 -24.19 -11.69
N SER A 386 12.02 -23.11 -10.89
CA SER A 386 12.24 -23.23 -9.46
C SER A 386 11.06 -24.00 -8.85
N ILE A 387 11.29 -25.22 -8.43
CA ILE A 387 10.29 -26.03 -7.76
C ILE A 387 10.29 -25.63 -6.29
N ARG A 388 9.62 -24.55 -5.97
CA ARG A 388 9.36 -24.15 -4.57
C ARG A 388 8.21 -25.01 -4.06
N ARG A 389 8.49 -26.17 -3.52
CA ARG A 389 7.46 -27.05 -2.96
C ARG A 389 7.14 -26.76 -1.50
N ASN A 390 7.99 -26.08 -0.76
CA ASN A 390 7.79 -25.89 0.66
C ASN A 390 7.02 -24.60 0.92
N HIS A 391 5.70 -24.72 0.96
CA HIS A 391 4.86 -23.76 1.66
C HIS A 391 4.88 -24.16 3.13
N TYR A 392 5.33 -23.26 3.99
CA TYR A 392 5.28 -23.52 5.41
C TYR A 392 3.85 -23.32 5.92
N ARG A 393 3.44 -24.18 6.86
CA ARG A 393 2.12 -24.11 7.50
C ARG A 393 1.91 -22.75 8.16
N ILE A 394 2.93 -22.24 8.84
CA ILE A 394 2.90 -20.96 9.55
C ILE A 394 3.45 -19.85 8.65
N ARG A 395 2.80 -18.71 8.63
CA ARG A 395 3.11 -17.55 7.83
C ARG A 395 3.47 -16.37 8.71
N PRO A 396 4.20 -15.36 8.22
CA PRO A 396 4.33 -14.09 8.92
C PRO A 396 2.96 -13.50 9.26
N HIS A 397 2.84 -13.00 10.48
CA HIS A 397 1.64 -12.42 11.07
C HIS A 397 0.52 -13.40 11.44
N ASP A 398 0.71 -14.72 11.27
CA ASP A 398 -0.26 -15.69 11.77
C ASP A 398 -0.37 -15.60 13.30
N ILE A 399 -1.58 -15.77 13.80
CA ILE A 399 -1.86 -15.81 15.22
C ILE A 399 -1.75 -17.24 15.71
N LEU A 400 -0.90 -17.44 16.70
CA LEU A 400 -0.52 -18.75 17.21
C LEU A 400 -0.88 -18.88 18.69
N LEU A 401 -1.33 -20.04 19.10
CA LEU A 401 -1.38 -20.45 20.51
C LEU A 401 -0.10 -21.20 20.87
N ASN A 402 0.62 -20.73 21.85
CA ASN A 402 1.75 -21.43 22.41
C ASN A 402 1.26 -22.48 23.41
N THR A 403 1.37 -23.75 23.08
CA THR A 403 0.84 -24.86 23.88
C THR A 403 1.53 -25.06 25.22
N LYS A 404 2.72 -24.46 25.42
CA LYS A 404 3.43 -24.54 26.72
C LYS A 404 2.98 -23.50 27.73
N THR A 405 2.65 -22.28 27.23
CA THR A 405 2.36 -21.12 28.09
C THR A 405 0.92 -20.69 28.01
N ASP A 406 0.13 -21.33 27.17
CA ASP A 406 -1.26 -20.99 26.84
C ASP A 406 -1.46 -19.52 26.42
N ARG A 407 -0.42 -18.93 25.80
CA ARG A 407 -0.43 -17.54 25.37
C ARG A 407 -0.59 -17.43 23.87
N ILE A 408 -1.31 -16.39 23.47
CA ILE A 408 -1.45 -16.00 22.06
C ILE A 408 -0.19 -15.24 21.65
N GLU A 409 0.45 -15.71 20.59
CA GLU A 409 1.68 -15.16 20.04
C GLU A 409 1.50 -14.86 18.55
N ILE A 410 2.23 -13.89 18.03
CA ILE A 410 2.18 -13.54 16.62
C ILE A 410 3.48 -13.98 15.94
N ALA A 411 3.34 -14.72 14.84
CA ALA A 411 4.48 -15.15 14.05
C ALA A 411 5.12 -13.97 13.29
N LYS A 412 6.42 -13.80 13.39
CA LYS A 412 7.22 -12.94 12.52
C LYS A 412 7.66 -13.67 11.24
N GLY A 413 7.82 -14.99 11.34
CA GLY A 413 8.22 -15.86 10.25
C GLY A 413 8.65 -17.23 10.75
N VAL A 414 9.18 -18.04 9.84
CA VAL A 414 9.70 -19.38 10.17
C VAL A 414 11.15 -19.52 9.75
N MET A 415 11.89 -20.33 10.49
CA MET A 415 13.30 -20.64 10.31
C MET A 415 13.51 -22.17 10.26
N SER A 416 14.75 -22.60 10.00
CA SER A 416 15.14 -24.00 10.02
C SER A 416 14.19 -24.91 9.22
N ARG A 417 13.86 -24.48 7.98
CA ARG A 417 12.94 -25.21 7.08
C ARG A 417 11.54 -25.43 7.67
N GLY A 418 11.07 -24.49 8.48
CA GLY A 418 9.72 -24.52 9.08
C GLY A 418 9.65 -25.22 10.43
N LYS A 419 10.77 -25.73 10.95
CA LYS A 419 10.82 -26.40 12.28
C LYS A 419 10.75 -25.42 13.45
N THR A 420 11.15 -24.17 13.23
CA THR A 420 11.18 -23.11 14.26
C THR A 420 10.41 -21.89 13.80
N VAL A 421 9.59 -21.36 14.67
CA VAL A 421 8.85 -20.10 14.46
C VAL A 421 9.58 -18.98 15.19
N LEU A 422 9.82 -17.89 14.48
CA LEU A 422 10.25 -16.63 15.05
C LEU A 422 9.00 -15.80 15.39
N LEU A 423 8.88 -15.37 16.63
CA LEU A 423 7.76 -14.56 17.12
C LEU A 423 8.05 -13.05 16.97
N GLN A 424 7.03 -12.22 17.08
CA GLN A 424 7.16 -10.75 17.01
C GLN A 424 8.04 -10.19 18.15
N ASN A 425 8.00 -10.79 19.33
CA ASN A 425 8.84 -10.46 20.49
C ASN A 425 10.30 -10.91 20.33
N LYS A 426 10.72 -11.33 19.13
CA LYS A 426 12.04 -11.84 18.76
C LYS A 426 12.43 -13.18 19.40
N LYS A 427 11.56 -13.80 20.19
CA LYS A 427 11.77 -15.16 20.71
C LYS A 427 11.50 -16.20 19.64
N THR A 428 12.07 -17.39 19.80
CA THR A 428 11.87 -18.52 18.90
C THR A 428 11.20 -19.66 19.64
N ILE A 429 10.32 -20.36 18.96
CA ILE A 429 9.63 -21.54 19.50
C ILE A 429 9.60 -22.65 18.45
N SER A 430 9.61 -23.90 18.87
CA SER A 430 9.42 -25.02 17.94
C SER A 430 8.04 -24.99 17.32
N ALA A 431 7.96 -25.25 16.01
CA ALA A 431 6.69 -25.29 15.30
C ALA A 431 5.73 -26.39 15.81
N SER A 432 6.27 -27.42 16.48
CA SER A 432 5.46 -28.46 17.14
C SER A 432 4.78 -28.00 18.42
N LYS A 433 5.21 -26.87 18.99
CA LYS A 433 4.70 -26.31 20.26
C LYS A 433 3.75 -25.14 20.04
N VAL A 434 3.28 -24.96 18.82
CA VAL A 434 2.32 -23.90 18.48
C VAL A 434 1.21 -24.45 17.61
N ILE A 435 -0.01 -23.97 17.90
CA ILE A 435 -1.21 -24.19 17.10
C ILE A 435 -1.51 -22.89 16.37
N CYS A 436 -1.72 -22.95 15.06
CA CYS A 436 -2.13 -21.79 14.30
C CYS A 436 -3.64 -21.59 14.48
N LEU A 437 -4.02 -20.55 15.21
CA LEU A 437 -5.41 -20.18 15.43
C LEU A 437 -5.97 -19.46 14.21
N TYR A 438 -5.17 -18.61 13.57
CA TYR A 438 -5.63 -17.79 12.48
C TYR A 438 -4.52 -17.45 11.48
N HIS A 439 -4.83 -17.61 10.20
CA HIS A 439 -3.97 -17.20 9.09
C HIS A 439 -4.34 -15.81 8.59
N VAL A 440 -3.40 -14.87 8.69
CA VAL A 440 -3.62 -13.50 8.21
C VAL A 440 -3.47 -13.43 6.68
N ASN A 441 -4.51 -12.95 6.02
CA ASN A 441 -4.57 -12.85 4.54
C ASN A 441 -4.09 -11.49 4.00
N GLY A 442 -2.98 -10.98 4.54
CA GLY A 442 -2.36 -9.74 4.05
C GLY A 442 -2.87 -8.45 4.69
N LEU A 443 -3.81 -8.55 5.63
CA LEU A 443 -4.25 -7.45 6.51
C LEU A 443 -4.28 -7.96 7.94
N VAL A 444 -3.61 -7.26 8.83
CA VAL A 444 -3.73 -7.41 10.28
C VAL A 444 -4.79 -6.45 10.75
N GLU A 445 -5.73 -6.93 11.52
CA GLU A 445 -6.78 -6.12 12.12
C GLU A 445 -6.61 -6.16 13.63
N GLU A 446 -6.54 -5.00 14.24
CA GLU A 446 -6.47 -4.79 15.69
C GLU A 446 -7.71 -4.00 16.11
N GLN A 447 -8.34 -4.40 17.19
CA GLN A 447 -9.42 -3.62 17.79
C GLN A 447 -8.79 -2.66 18.80
N LEU A 448 -9.09 -1.36 18.69
CA LEU A 448 -8.59 -0.29 19.54
C LEU A 448 -9.47 -0.09 20.76
#